data_e418b51c306dbc2645ad8ef9f9035bf8
#
_entry.id   e418b51c306dbc2645ad8ef9f9035bf8
#
_cell.length_a   1.000
_cell.length_b   1.000
_cell.length_c   1.000
_cell.angle_alpha   90.00
_cell.angle_beta   90.00
_cell.angle_gamma   90.00
#
_symmetry.space_group_name_H-M   'P 1'
#
loop_
_entity.id
_entity.type
_entity.pdbx_description
1 polymer ?
#
loop_
_entity_poly.entity_id
_entity_poly.type
_entity_poly.pdbx_seq_one_letter_code
_entity_poly.pdbx_strand_id
1 'polypeptide(L)'
;MRLRSIALFSAILLTLAPTANSYTALTIDQIPSAFKELTANRALANPAVVLIDIKSGQVVFSRDGNGLRRPASTLKILSAMPALDYLESTKTFNTAIYKTDLRNTFQIVGEFDPSITPDYQLAKNEKFIWSNYLVNKIRSYSKQRSITIRYYGITSRTQINMANTFRRFGYRVTWRPINQINSTTNLSTEIASVNSPDLATILKHTLLWSENYYAEYLARIAAMKAGYTYDGTGINNVFHDVLTKAEIPNPAITVKDGSGLSGQNKISALTLAQALTKIYKDPKYKTLIEGLPVGGVSGTLKSRFLNTAPQGVGLVRAKTGTLNGVVNLAGYIDSGVHEYAFVIIADHVRHTHYAEANARATIDRILGKIAQPLIIAQSEPVPEESTAPVTSVTS
;
A
#
# COMPACT_ATOMS: atom_id res chain seq x y z
N MET A 1 -77.00 -22.54 -28.49
CA MET A 1 -76.14 -21.97 -27.46
C MET A 1 -74.98 -22.97 -27.16
N ARG A 2 -73.78 -22.67 -27.63
CA ARG A 2 -72.62 -23.53 -27.47
C ARG A 2 -71.76 -23.03 -26.27
N LEU A 3 -71.62 -23.80 -25.21
CA LEU A 3 -70.69 -23.53 -24.13
C LEU A 3 -69.29 -23.88 -24.60
N ARG A 4 -68.38 -22.92 -24.52
CA ARG A 4 -66.94 -23.14 -24.72
C ARG A 4 -66.28 -23.37 -23.35
N SER A 5 -65.71 -24.57 -23.17
CA SER A 5 -64.86 -24.90 -22.04
C SER A 5 -63.50 -24.25 -22.19
N ILE A 6 -63.10 -23.44 -21.21
CA ILE A 6 -61.75 -22.87 -21.13
C ILE A 6 -60.94 -23.83 -20.26
N ALA A 7 -59.93 -24.48 -20.87
CA ALA A 7 -58.95 -25.27 -20.15
C ALA A 7 -57.83 -24.34 -19.63
N LEU A 8 -57.71 -24.25 -18.33
CA LEU A 8 -56.56 -23.58 -17.68
C LEU A 8 -55.33 -24.53 -17.75
N PHE A 9 -54.34 -24.11 -18.54
CA PHE A 9 -53.00 -24.72 -18.46
C PHE A 9 -52.22 -24.04 -17.33
N SER A 10 -52.02 -24.75 -16.21
CA SER A 10 -51.10 -24.34 -15.17
C SER A 10 -49.68 -24.70 -15.62
N ALA A 11 -48.88 -23.71 -16.05
CA ALA A 11 -47.49 -23.87 -16.33
C ALA A 11 -46.74 -23.92 -14.95
N ILE A 12 -46.26 -25.09 -14.59
CA ILE A 12 -45.33 -25.23 -13.48
C ILE A 12 -43.97 -24.71 -13.96
N LEU A 13 -43.61 -23.49 -13.54
CA LEU A 13 -42.27 -22.94 -13.71
C LEU A 13 -41.36 -23.65 -12.71
N LEU A 14 -40.65 -24.69 -13.15
CA LEU A 14 -39.52 -25.24 -12.37
C LEU A 14 -38.41 -24.19 -12.45
N THR A 15 -38.25 -23.37 -11.41
CA THR A 15 -37.07 -22.56 -11.21
C THR A 15 -35.93 -23.51 -10.79
N LEU A 16 -35.07 -23.86 -11.74
CA LEU A 16 -33.77 -24.44 -11.45
C LEU A 16 -32.97 -23.34 -10.71
N ALA A 17 -32.95 -23.41 -9.37
CA ALA A 17 -32.00 -22.66 -8.58
C ALA A 17 -30.59 -23.12 -9.02
N PRO A 18 -29.68 -22.21 -9.37
CA PRO A 18 -28.32 -22.59 -9.67
C PRO A 18 -27.77 -23.27 -8.40
N THR A 19 -27.34 -24.52 -8.53
CA THR A 19 -26.58 -25.18 -7.49
C THR A 19 -25.32 -24.37 -7.25
N ALA A 20 -25.33 -23.54 -6.18
CA ALA A 20 -24.15 -22.87 -5.72
C ALA A 20 -23.14 -24.00 -5.40
N ASN A 21 -22.12 -24.14 -6.23
CA ASN A 21 -20.97 -24.96 -5.87
C ASN A 21 -20.47 -24.42 -4.53
N SER A 22 -20.76 -25.11 -3.44
CA SER A 22 -20.30 -24.76 -2.11
C SER A 22 -18.80 -24.93 -2.06
N TYR A 23 -18.09 -23.85 -2.41
CA TYR A 23 -16.64 -23.79 -2.24
C TYR A 23 -16.36 -23.85 -0.73
N THR A 24 -15.61 -24.87 -0.30
CA THR A 24 -15.17 -24.98 1.08
C THR A 24 -13.68 -24.67 1.14
N ALA A 25 -13.29 -23.67 1.91
CA ALA A 25 -11.89 -23.35 2.14
C ALA A 25 -11.19 -24.47 2.91
N LEU A 26 -9.86 -24.55 2.73
CA LEU A 26 -9.02 -25.49 3.49
C LEU A 26 -9.08 -25.13 4.98
N THR A 27 -9.28 -26.14 5.82
CA THR A 27 -9.13 -25.97 7.27
C THR A 27 -7.64 -25.81 7.64
N ILE A 28 -7.36 -25.28 8.84
CA ILE A 28 -5.99 -25.03 9.30
C ILE A 28 -5.12 -26.31 9.24
N ASP A 29 -5.70 -27.48 9.54
CA ASP A 29 -5.00 -28.75 9.52
C ASP A 29 -4.73 -29.28 8.11
N GLN A 30 -5.53 -28.88 7.13
CA GLN A 30 -5.38 -29.26 5.72
C GLN A 30 -4.35 -28.40 4.99
N ILE A 31 -4.14 -27.16 5.46
CA ILE A 31 -3.24 -26.19 4.81
C ILE A 31 -1.83 -26.75 4.61
N PRO A 32 -1.14 -27.35 5.60
CA PRO A 32 0.26 -27.74 5.43
C PRO A 32 0.47 -28.73 4.28
N SER A 33 -0.36 -29.77 4.15
CA SER A 33 -0.25 -30.76 3.08
C SER A 33 -0.60 -30.15 1.73
N ALA A 34 -1.70 -29.41 1.63
CA ALA A 34 -2.13 -28.77 0.40
C ALA A 34 -1.11 -27.71 -0.10
N PHE A 35 -0.58 -26.88 0.79
CA PHE A 35 0.39 -25.84 0.44
C PHE A 35 1.74 -26.44 0.02
N LYS A 36 2.15 -27.59 0.57
CA LYS A 36 3.34 -28.30 0.12
C LYS A 36 3.27 -28.63 -1.38
N GLU A 37 2.11 -29.09 -1.86
CA GLU A 37 1.88 -29.39 -3.27
C GLU A 37 1.68 -28.14 -4.11
N LEU A 38 0.81 -27.22 -3.69
CA LEU A 38 0.46 -26.02 -4.43
C LEU A 38 1.68 -25.11 -4.65
N THR A 39 2.54 -24.95 -3.63
CA THR A 39 3.75 -24.13 -3.72
C THR A 39 4.90 -24.80 -4.46
N ALA A 40 4.82 -26.09 -4.75
CA ALA A 40 5.74 -26.81 -5.62
C ALA A 40 5.49 -26.54 -7.12
N ASN A 41 4.45 -25.79 -7.46
CA ASN A 41 4.12 -25.45 -8.85
C ASN A 41 5.30 -24.78 -9.57
N ARG A 42 5.66 -25.29 -10.74
CA ARG A 42 6.81 -24.82 -11.54
C ARG A 42 6.70 -23.35 -11.95
N ALA A 43 5.48 -22.79 -12.02
CA ALA A 43 5.27 -21.39 -12.33
C ALA A 43 5.87 -20.43 -11.29
N LEU A 44 6.06 -20.89 -10.05
CA LEU A 44 6.66 -20.09 -8.97
C LEU A 44 8.18 -20.22 -8.88
N ALA A 45 8.79 -21.14 -9.63
CA ALA A 45 10.24 -21.32 -9.71
C ALA A 45 10.94 -21.36 -8.32
N ASN A 46 10.50 -22.28 -7.47
CA ASN A 46 11.01 -22.47 -6.10
C ASN A 46 10.80 -21.26 -5.18
N PRO A 47 9.55 -20.91 -4.82
CA PRO A 47 9.24 -19.75 -4.00
C PRO A 47 9.62 -19.94 -2.53
N ALA A 48 9.87 -18.82 -1.83
CA ALA A 48 9.76 -18.77 -0.38
C ALA A 48 8.32 -18.42 0.00
N VAL A 49 7.71 -19.22 0.89
CA VAL A 49 6.32 -19.06 1.33
C VAL A 49 6.22 -19.22 2.82
N VAL A 50 5.53 -18.28 3.48
CA VAL A 50 5.20 -18.36 4.91
C VAL A 50 3.73 -17.96 5.10
N LEU A 51 3.02 -18.72 5.92
CA LEU A 51 1.67 -18.44 6.39
C LEU A 51 1.65 -18.52 7.91
N ILE A 52 1.19 -17.44 8.56
CA ILE A 52 1.06 -17.34 10.03
C ILE A 52 -0.40 -17.10 10.38
N ASP A 53 -0.97 -17.89 11.27
CA ASP A 53 -2.25 -17.59 11.90
C ASP A 53 -2.07 -16.37 12.83
N ILE A 54 -2.78 -15.29 12.55
CA ILE A 54 -2.57 -14.01 13.27
C ILE A 54 -2.95 -14.12 14.73
N LYS A 55 -4.03 -14.84 15.04
CA LYS A 55 -4.56 -14.95 16.40
C LYS A 55 -3.57 -15.69 17.30
N SER A 56 -3.13 -16.87 16.90
CA SER A 56 -2.20 -17.69 17.69
C SER A 56 -0.74 -17.25 17.53
N GLY A 57 -0.37 -16.62 16.41
CA GLY A 57 1.01 -16.35 16.02
C GLY A 57 1.76 -17.58 15.50
N GLN A 58 1.06 -18.72 15.33
CA GLN A 58 1.67 -19.97 14.87
C GLN A 58 1.96 -19.92 13.37
N VAL A 59 3.16 -20.39 13.00
CA VAL A 59 3.51 -20.65 11.60
C VAL A 59 2.77 -21.89 11.12
N VAL A 60 1.72 -21.69 10.32
CA VAL A 60 0.89 -22.77 9.79
C VAL A 60 1.60 -23.49 8.63
N PHE A 61 2.34 -22.71 7.82
CA PHE A 61 3.12 -23.26 6.72
C PHE A 61 4.39 -22.45 6.49
N SER A 62 5.50 -23.14 6.22
CA SER A 62 6.76 -22.53 5.83
C SER A 62 7.47 -23.37 4.77
N ARG A 63 7.84 -22.73 3.66
CA ARG A 63 8.72 -23.27 2.62
C ARG A 63 9.82 -22.26 2.38
N ASP A 64 11.07 -22.63 2.61
CA ASP A 64 12.24 -21.74 2.48
C ASP A 64 12.05 -20.37 3.19
N GLY A 65 11.34 -20.41 4.35
CA GLY A 65 10.94 -19.21 5.08
C GLY A 65 12.10 -18.33 5.51
N ASN A 66 13.28 -18.90 5.80
CA ASN A 66 14.49 -18.20 6.23
C ASN A 66 15.40 -17.79 5.06
N GLY A 67 15.17 -18.29 3.85
CA GLY A 67 15.96 -17.95 2.68
C GLY A 67 15.88 -16.46 2.33
N LEU A 68 17.04 -15.83 2.09
CA LEU A 68 17.11 -14.44 1.66
C LEU A 68 16.67 -14.30 0.21
N ARG A 69 15.60 -13.58 -0.04
CA ARG A 69 14.94 -13.40 -1.33
C ARG A 69 14.80 -11.92 -1.70
N ARG A 70 14.60 -11.61 -2.99
CA ARG A 70 14.34 -10.25 -3.48
C ARG A 70 12.90 -9.83 -3.18
N PRO A 71 12.67 -8.86 -2.26
CA PRO A 71 11.31 -8.48 -1.87
C PRO A 71 10.57 -7.70 -2.96
N ALA A 72 11.26 -7.02 -3.84
CA ALA A 72 10.66 -6.00 -4.68
C ALA A 72 9.79 -5.04 -3.86
N SER A 73 8.67 -4.57 -4.38
CA SER A 73 7.81 -3.59 -3.68
C SER A 73 7.06 -4.13 -2.45
N THR A 74 7.17 -5.42 -2.09
CA THR A 74 6.67 -5.88 -0.77
C THR A 74 7.50 -5.29 0.37
N LEU A 75 8.75 -4.84 0.10
CA LEU A 75 9.58 -4.13 1.06
C LEU A 75 8.92 -2.85 1.59
N LYS A 76 8.01 -2.22 0.82
CA LYS A 76 7.30 -1.01 1.24
C LYS A 76 6.45 -1.18 2.51
N ILE A 77 6.07 -2.40 2.85
CA ILE A 77 5.43 -2.73 4.13
C ILE A 77 6.39 -2.35 5.27
N LEU A 78 7.66 -2.78 5.17
CA LEU A 78 8.67 -2.44 6.16
C LEU A 78 9.10 -0.98 6.11
N SER A 79 9.08 -0.33 4.93
CA SER A 79 9.41 1.10 4.81
C SER A 79 8.42 1.98 5.55
N ALA A 80 7.19 1.54 5.65
CA ALA A 80 6.12 2.27 6.32
C ALA A 80 6.14 2.11 7.85
N MET A 81 6.73 1.04 8.40
CA MET A 81 6.85 0.85 9.84
C MET A 81 7.69 1.97 10.50
N PRO A 82 8.96 2.21 10.12
CA PRO A 82 9.75 3.28 10.73
C PRO A 82 9.15 4.67 10.50
N ALA A 83 8.42 4.89 9.40
CA ALA A 83 7.71 6.14 9.20
C ALA A 83 6.69 6.39 10.34
N LEU A 84 5.95 5.37 10.78
CA LEU A 84 5.02 5.46 11.91
C LEU A 84 5.69 5.35 13.29
N ASP A 85 6.89 4.79 13.38
CA ASP A 85 7.63 4.69 14.64
C ASP A 85 8.29 6.00 15.04
N TYR A 86 8.80 6.75 14.07
CA TYR A 86 9.57 7.97 14.28
C TYR A 86 8.82 9.25 13.85
N LEU A 87 7.67 9.09 13.19
CA LEU A 87 6.77 10.17 12.81
C LEU A 87 5.36 9.78 13.21
N GLU A 88 4.58 10.70 13.70
CA GLU A 88 3.17 10.44 14.02
C GLU A 88 2.33 10.34 12.74
N SER A 89 1.28 9.51 12.74
CA SER A 89 0.39 9.33 11.58
C SER A 89 -0.27 10.64 11.13
N THR A 90 -0.47 11.57 12.05
CA THR A 90 -1.01 12.92 11.84
C THR A 90 0.03 13.95 11.41
N LYS A 91 1.34 13.60 11.37
CA LYS A 91 2.41 14.50 10.94
C LYS A 91 2.15 15.02 9.54
N THR A 92 2.18 16.33 9.39
CA THR A 92 2.26 17.03 8.10
C THR A 92 3.65 17.59 7.89
N PHE A 93 4.07 17.75 6.63
CA PHE A 93 5.36 18.33 6.28
C PHE A 93 5.14 19.77 5.79
N ASN A 94 5.78 20.73 6.43
CA ASN A 94 5.69 22.14 6.03
C ASN A 94 6.75 22.46 4.95
N THR A 95 6.37 23.31 4.00
CA THR A 95 7.28 23.96 3.05
C THR A 95 6.92 25.43 2.95
N ALA A 96 7.82 26.29 3.40
CA ALA A 96 7.66 27.73 3.38
C ALA A 96 8.63 28.40 2.37
N ILE A 97 8.18 29.50 1.79
CA ILE A 97 8.94 30.30 0.84
C ILE A 97 9.06 31.72 1.38
N TYR A 98 10.27 32.22 1.40
CA TYR A 98 10.58 33.56 1.90
C TYR A 98 11.22 34.39 0.78
N LYS A 99 10.90 35.70 0.78
CA LYS A 99 11.76 36.71 0.21
C LYS A 99 12.93 36.92 1.16
N THR A 100 14.10 37.17 0.62
CA THR A 100 15.29 37.47 1.45
C THR A 100 15.70 38.93 1.28
N ASP A 101 16.59 39.41 2.15
CA ASP A 101 17.20 40.75 2.04
C ASP A 101 18.21 40.85 0.88
N LEU A 102 18.60 39.69 0.31
CA LEU A 102 19.49 39.64 -0.82
C LEU A 102 18.74 39.90 -2.14
N ARG A 103 19.36 40.66 -3.02
CA ARG A 103 18.76 41.07 -4.31
C ARG A 103 18.36 39.83 -5.13
N ASN A 104 17.12 39.81 -5.64
CA ASN A 104 16.56 38.74 -6.48
C ASN A 104 16.73 37.34 -5.90
N THR A 105 16.75 37.22 -4.57
CA THR A 105 16.98 35.96 -3.89
C THR A 105 15.75 35.56 -3.08
N PHE A 106 15.32 34.32 -3.24
CA PHE A 106 14.28 33.68 -2.46
C PHE A 106 14.86 32.52 -1.67
N GLN A 107 14.21 32.13 -0.60
CA GLN A 107 14.62 31.00 0.19
C GLN A 107 13.44 30.03 0.39
N ILE A 108 13.67 28.74 0.16
CA ILE A 108 12.71 27.67 0.43
C ILE A 108 13.22 26.89 1.62
N VAL A 109 12.37 26.75 2.64
CA VAL A 109 12.65 25.95 3.83
C VAL A 109 11.57 24.90 3.94
N GLY A 110 11.94 23.62 3.90
CA GLY A 110 11.01 22.52 3.96
C GLY A 110 11.44 21.44 4.96
N GLU A 111 10.58 20.46 5.13
CA GLU A 111 10.78 19.27 5.96
C GLU A 111 10.96 17.99 5.11
N PHE A 112 11.51 18.11 3.90
CA PHE A 112 11.66 17.04 2.91
C PHE A 112 10.34 16.43 2.42
N ASP A 113 9.27 17.25 2.35
CA ASP A 113 7.95 16.81 1.94
C ASP A 113 7.97 16.03 0.62
N PRO A 114 7.63 14.72 0.62
CA PRO A 114 7.58 13.93 -0.58
C PRO A 114 6.32 14.18 -1.41
N SER A 115 5.28 14.81 -0.85
CA SER A 115 3.99 15.02 -1.52
C SER A 115 4.00 16.16 -2.55
N ILE A 116 5.10 16.91 -2.67
CA ILE A 116 5.22 17.98 -3.68
C ILE A 116 5.36 17.36 -5.07
N THR A 117 4.32 17.52 -5.90
CA THR A 117 4.19 16.88 -7.21
C THR A 117 3.99 17.89 -8.34
N PRO A 118 4.50 17.63 -9.57
CA PRO A 118 4.16 18.40 -10.75
C PRO A 118 2.79 18.03 -11.34
N ASP A 119 2.23 16.87 -10.96
CA ASP A 119 0.95 16.37 -11.45
C ASP A 119 -0.21 17.08 -10.74
N TYR A 120 -0.95 17.88 -11.49
CA TYR A 120 -2.10 18.62 -10.96
C TYR A 120 -3.26 17.72 -10.52
N GLN A 121 -3.52 16.64 -11.25
CA GLN A 121 -4.62 15.74 -10.91
C GLN A 121 -4.32 14.97 -9.62
N LEU A 122 -3.09 14.50 -9.47
CA LEU A 122 -2.64 13.86 -8.24
C LEU A 122 -2.70 14.85 -7.07
N ALA A 123 -2.21 16.08 -7.25
CA ALA A 123 -2.28 17.12 -6.24
C ALA A 123 -3.72 17.40 -5.81
N LYS A 124 -4.65 17.48 -6.76
CA LYS A 124 -6.07 17.74 -6.48
C LYS A 124 -6.75 16.57 -5.76
N ASN A 125 -6.54 15.34 -6.24
CA ASN A 125 -7.25 14.15 -5.75
C ASN A 125 -6.75 13.72 -4.37
N GLU A 126 -5.44 13.77 -4.13
CA GLU A 126 -4.81 13.33 -2.90
C GLU A 126 -4.49 14.50 -1.93
N LYS A 127 -4.88 15.73 -2.30
CA LYS A 127 -4.54 16.96 -1.57
C LYS A 127 -3.02 17.18 -1.42
N PHE A 128 -2.23 16.66 -2.37
CA PHE A 128 -0.79 16.85 -2.43
C PHE A 128 -0.45 18.26 -2.88
N ILE A 129 0.79 18.70 -2.62
CA ILE A 129 1.21 20.05 -2.96
C ILE A 129 1.58 20.12 -4.45
N TRP A 130 0.87 20.96 -5.21
CA TRP A 130 1.22 21.20 -6.61
C TRP A 130 2.45 22.10 -6.71
N SER A 131 3.55 21.58 -7.26
CA SER A 131 4.83 22.29 -7.35
C SER A 131 4.74 23.62 -8.13
N ASN A 132 3.83 23.70 -9.12
CA ASN A 132 3.63 24.94 -9.88
C ASN A 132 2.98 26.06 -9.03
N TYR A 133 2.24 25.72 -7.96
CA TYR A 133 1.76 26.73 -7.02
C TYR A 133 2.93 27.44 -6.35
N LEU A 134 3.93 26.69 -5.86
CA LEU A 134 5.13 27.25 -5.25
C LEU A 134 5.93 28.12 -6.22
N VAL A 135 6.10 27.63 -7.46
CA VAL A 135 6.75 28.41 -8.52
C VAL A 135 6.01 29.68 -8.84
N ASN A 136 4.66 29.66 -8.94
CA ASN A 136 3.84 30.82 -9.23
C ASN A 136 3.93 31.86 -8.11
N LYS A 137 4.01 31.42 -6.84
CA LYS A 137 4.21 32.33 -5.71
C LYS A 137 5.54 33.08 -5.81
N ILE A 138 6.64 32.39 -6.09
CA ILE A 138 7.95 33.07 -6.30
C ILE A 138 7.86 34.04 -7.49
N ARG A 139 7.24 33.64 -8.59
CA ARG A 139 7.10 34.48 -9.80
C ARG A 139 6.30 35.75 -9.53
N SER A 140 5.25 35.70 -8.73
CA SER A 140 4.45 36.90 -8.40
C SER A 140 5.20 37.95 -7.61
N TYR A 141 6.24 37.54 -6.88
CA TYR A 141 7.12 38.44 -6.13
C TYR A 141 8.41 38.82 -6.84
N SER A 142 8.73 38.14 -7.97
CA SER A 142 9.95 38.40 -8.71
C SER A 142 9.71 39.36 -9.86
N LYS A 143 10.44 40.48 -9.85
CA LYS A 143 10.48 41.45 -10.97
C LYS A 143 11.50 41.08 -12.05
N GLN A 144 12.38 40.09 -11.79
CA GLN A 144 13.48 39.69 -12.63
C GLN A 144 13.33 38.24 -13.11
N ARG A 145 13.81 37.95 -14.33
CA ARG A 145 13.82 36.58 -14.87
C ARG A 145 15.06 35.79 -14.44
N SER A 146 16.08 36.44 -13.88
CA SER A 146 17.26 35.80 -13.29
C SER A 146 17.17 35.91 -11.78
N ILE A 147 17.02 34.80 -11.09
CA ILE A 147 16.82 34.72 -9.63
C ILE A 147 17.73 33.67 -9.00
N THR A 148 17.99 33.83 -7.72
CA THR A 148 18.64 32.83 -6.88
C THR A 148 17.61 32.20 -5.95
N ILE A 149 17.61 30.87 -5.82
CA ILE A 149 16.83 30.14 -4.81
C ILE A 149 17.80 29.42 -3.89
N ARG A 150 17.86 29.88 -2.64
CA ARG A 150 18.49 29.15 -1.52
C ARG A 150 17.50 28.12 -1.04
N TYR A 151 17.93 26.92 -0.68
CA TYR A 151 16.99 25.90 -0.22
C TYR A 151 17.57 24.95 0.80
N TYR A 152 16.71 24.55 1.73
CA TYR A 152 16.89 23.46 2.68
C TYR A 152 15.61 22.64 2.77
N GLY A 153 15.73 21.33 3.02
CA GLY A 153 14.56 20.48 3.33
C GLY A 153 13.59 20.26 2.18
N ILE A 154 14.03 20.40 0.91
CA ILE A 154 13.27 19.93 -0.25
C ILE A 154 14.00 18.76 -0.89
N THR A 155 13.22 17.85 -1.50
CA THR A 155 13.78 16.69 -2.19
C THR A 155 14.41 17.10 -3.51
N SER A 156 15.37 16.30 -4.01
CA SER A 156 15.98 16.54 -5.35
C SER A 156 14.93 16.52 -6.47
N ARG A 157 13.91 15.65 -6.36
CA ARG A 157 12.79 15.61 -7.33
C ARG A 157 11.97 16.89 -7.31
N THR A 158 11.67 17.43 -6.12
CA THR A 158 10.98 18.71 -5.97
C THR A 158 11.77 19.84 -6.62
N GLN A 159 13.08 19.92 -6.34
CA GLN A 159 13.96 20.92 -6.94
C GLN A 159 13.97 20.83 -8.48
N ILE A 160 14.13 19.63 -9.04
CA ILE A 160 14.14 19.40 -10.50
C ILE A 160 12.79 19.80 -11.12
N ASN A 161 11.67 19.41 -10.51
CA ASN A 161 10.34 19.74 -11.01
C ASN A 161 10.11 21.26 -11.03
N MET A 162 10.46 21.94 -9.95
CA MET A 162 10.37 23.41 -9.87
C MET A 162 11.30 24.07 -10.89
N ALA A 163 12.55 23.61 -11.05
CA ALA A 163 13.49 24.13 -12.03
C ALA A 163 12.96 24.00 -13.46
N ASN A 164 12.38 22.85 -13.82
CA ASN A 164 11.74 22.64 -15.11
C ASN A 164 10.57 23.59 -15.34
N THR A 165 9.75 23.80 -14.31
CA THR A 165 8.62 24.75 -14.37
C THR A 165 9.11 26.19 -14.54
N PHE A 166 10.12 26.63 -13.78
CA PHE A 166 10.74 27.96 -13.96
C PHE A 166 11.28 28.16 -15.38
N ARG A 167 11.96 27.16 -15.93
CA ARG A 167 12.50 27.21 -17.31
C ARG A 167 11.39 27.39 -18.34
N ARG A 168 10.25 26.69 -18.23
CA ARG A 168 9.09 26.87 -19.11
C ARG A 168 8.54 28.31 -19.07
N PHE A 169 8.65 29.00 -17.94
CA PHE A 169 8.27 30.39 -17.81
C PHE A 169 9.39 31.39 -18.14
N GLY A 170 10.51 30.93 -18.72
CA GLY A 170 11.62 31.77 -19.15
C GLY A 170 12.47 32.32 -18.02
N TYR A 171 12.47 31.68 -16.83
CA TYR A 171 13.34 32.06 -15.72
C TYR A 171 14.68 31.34 -15.78
N ARG A 172 15.75 32.03 -15.41
CA ARG A 172 17.07 31.49 -15.08
C ARG A 172 17.20 31.41 -13.57
N VAL A 173 17.29 30.20 -13.01
CA VAL A 173 17.36 30.00 -11.55
C VAL A 173 18.71 29.43 -11.17
N THR A 174 19.41 30.12 -10.27
CA THR A 174 20.60 29.58 -9.60
C THR A 174 20.15 28.94 -8.30
N TRP A 175 20.28 27.62 -8.20
CA TRP A 175 19.93 26.86 -7.00
C TRP A 175 21.13 26.75 -6.07
N ARG A 176 20.96 27.15 -4.79
CA ARG A 176 22.00 27.10 -3.76
C ARG A 176 21.50 26.32 -2.55
N PRO A 177 21.98 25.08 -2.33
CA PRO A 177 21.67 24.36 -1.10
C PRO A 177 22.29 25.09 0.09
N ILE A 178 21.59 25.09 1.21
CA ILE A 178 22.03 25.63 2.51
C ILE A 178 21.84 24.56 3.58
N ASN A 179 22.58 24.69 4.68
CA ASN A 179 22.39 23.82 5.84
C ASN A 179 21.19 24.27 6.71
N GLN A 180 20.80 23.44 7.65
CA GLN A 180 19.68 23.72 8.54
C GLN A 180 19.85 25.01 9.34
N ILE A 181 21.07 25.28 9.84
CA ILE A 181 21.37 26.50 10.62
C ILE A 181 21.11 27.74 9.77
N ASN A 182 21.58 27.74 8.51
CA ASN A 182 21.41 28.85 7.59
C ASN A 182 19.99 28.95 7.01
N SER A 183 19.10 28.00 7.30
CA SER A 183 17.72 28.04 6.80
C SER A 183 16.86 29.13 7.45
N THR A 184 17.28 29.63 8.60
CA THR A 184 16.59 30.72 9.34
C THR A 184 17.26 32.08 9.17
N THR A 185 18.35 32.18 8.39
CA THR A 185 19.10 33.42 8.20
C THR A 185 18.67 34.19 6.95
N ASN A 186 18.76 35.52 6.97
CA ASN A 186 18.43 36.43 5.87
C ASN A 186 16.97 36.31 5.37
N LEU A 187 16.05 35.90 6.23
CA LEU A 187 14.62 35.85 5.90
C LEU A 187 14.04 37.30 6.10
N SER A 188 13.28 37.74 5.09
CA SER A 188 12.59 39.03 5.15
C SER A 188 11.08 38.84 5.30
N THR A 189 10.45 38.31 4.28
CA THR A 189 8.98 38.16 4.23
C THR A 189 8.60 36.76 3.80
N GLU A 190 7.76 36.11 4.57
CA GLU A 190 7.11 34.88 4.13
C GLU A 190 6.10 35.20 3.02
N ILE A 191 6.24 34.54 1.87
CA ILE A 191 5.37 34.74 0.70
C ILE A 191 4.44 33.57 0.43
N ALA A 192 4.76 32.41 0.98
CA ALA A 192 3.89 31.24 0.98
C ALA A 192 4.34 30.25 2.04
N SER A 193 3.38 29.58 2.66
CA SER A 193 3.59 28.38 3.47
C SER A 193 2.52 27.36 3.14
N VAL A 194 2.90 26.12 2.99
CA VAL A 194 2.01 25.02 2.64
C VAL A 194 2.35 23.78 3.47
N ASN A 195 1.31 23.01 3.81
CA ASN A 195 1.47 21.74 4.51
C ASN A 195 1.03 20.61 3.59
N SER A 196 1.74 19.49 3.66
CA SER A 196 1.32 18.24 3.04
C SER A 196 0.00 17.73 3.66
N PRO A 197 -0.70 16.76 3.05
CA PRO A 197 -1.59 15.90 3.81
C PRO A 197 -0.84 15.24 4.96
N ASP A 198 -1.59 14.62 5.86
CA ASP A 198 -0.99 13.84 6.93
C ASP A 198 -0.21 12.62 6.42
N LEU A 199 0.72 12.13 7.24
CA LEU A 199 1.53 10.96 6.92
C LEU A 199 0.67 9.73 6.60
N ALA A 200 -0.46 9.57 7.30
CA ALA A 200 -1.39 8.47 7.06
C ALA A 200 -1.90 8.45 5.62
N THR A 201 -2.30 9.60 5.09
CA THR A 201 -2.75 9.76 3.70
C THR A 201 -1.63 9.43 2.71
N ILE A 202 -0.40 9.93 2.94
CA ILE A 202 0.75 9.67 2.07
C ILE A 202 1.11 8.16 2.08
N LEU A 203 1.07 7.51 3.25
CA LEU A 203 1.35 6.07 3.38
C LEU A 203 0.30 5.22 2.69
N LYS A 204 -1.00 5.53 2.85
CA LYS A 204 -2.09 4.83 2.16
C LYS A 204 -1.92 4.91 0.64
N HIS A 205 -1.67 6.10 0.11
CA HIS A 205 -1.38 6.28 -1.32
C HIS A 205 -0.15 5.48 -1.77
N THR A 206 0.93 5.52 -0.98
CA THR A 206 2.19 4.80 -1.25
C THR A 206 1.97 3.30 -1.37
N LEU A 207 1.21 2.70 -0.47
CA LEU A 207 0.95 1.26 -0.46
C LEU A 207 -0.04 0.85 -1.55
N LEU A 208 -1.13 1.62 -1.72
CA LEU A 208 -2.20 1.34 -2.67
C LEU A 208 -1.69 1.32 -4.12
N TRP A 209 -0.88 2.31 -4.50
CA TRP A 209 -0.36 2.47 -5.85
C TRP A 209 1.09 2.01 -6.03
N SER A 210 1.71 1.55 -4.93
CA SER A 210 3.09 1.07 -4.95
C SER A 210 4.13 2.14 -5.32
N GLU A 211 3.94 3.36 -4.85
CA GLU A 211 4.78 4.50 -5.21
C GLU A 211 6.20 4.39 -4.63
N ASN A 212 7.19 4.24 -5.53
CA ASN A 212 8.59 4.05 -5.13
C ASN A 212 9.17 5.30 -4.48
N TYR A 213 8.83 6.46 -5.04
CA TYR A 213 9.35 7.73 -4.58
C TYR A 213 8.96 8.03 -3.12
N TYR A 214 7.68 7.91 -2.79
CA TYR A 214 7.22 8.19 -1.43
C TYR A 214 7.79 7.20 -0.42
N ALA A 215 7.81 5.91 -0.75
CA ALA A 215 8.40 4.88 0.11
C ALA A 215 9.88 5.17 0.44
N GLU A 216 10.67 5.52 -0.59
CA GLU A 216 12.08 5.86 -0.44
C GLU A 216 12.28 7.07 0.48
N TYR A 217 11.58 8.18 0.21
CA TYR A 217 11.78 9.40 0.97
C TYR A 217 11.23 9.33 2.39
N LEU A 218 10.10 8.66 2.63
CA LEU A 218 9.59 8.43 3.98
C LEU A 218 10.54 7.57 4.80
N ALA A 219 11.14 6.53 4.21
CA ALA A 219 12.15 5.71 4.88
C ALA A 219 13.42 6.53 5.24
N ARG A 220 13.88 7.42 4.34
CA ARG A 220 15.01 8.34 4.63
C ARG A 220 14.69 9.34 5.73
N ILE A 221 13.49 9.91 5.72
CA ILE A 221 13.06 10.85 6.77
C ILE A 221 12.98 10.13 8.12
N ALA A 222 12.44 8.91 8.15
CA ALA A 222 12.39 8.10 9.35
C ALA A 222 13.81 7.77 9.86
N ALA A 223 14.74 7.40 8.96
CA ALA A 223 16.13 7.16 9.31
C ALA A 223 16.79 8.41 9.93
N MET A 224 16.59 9.57 9.31
CA MET A 224 17.11 10.84 9.83
C MET A 224 16.52 11.20 11.20
N LYS A 225 15.22 10.95 11.42
CA LYS A 225 14.57 11.17 12.72
C LYS A 225 15.05 10.18 13.79
N ALA A 226 15.45 8.99 13.38
CA ALA A 226 16.10 8.00 14.25
C ALA A 226 17.56 8.31 14.56
N GLY A 227 18.14 9.38 13.98
CA GLY A 227 19.54 9.77 14.17
C GLY A 227 20.53 9.14 13.18
N TYR A 228 20.03 8.47 12.13
CA TYR A 228 20.84 7.88 11.06
C TYR A 228 21.03 8.84 9.87
N THR A 229 21.87 8.43 8.92
CA THR A 229 22.11 9.17 7.68
C THR A 229 20.88 9.17 6.76
N TYR A 230 20.71 10.25 5.96
CA TYR A 230 19.62 10.41 5.01
C TYR A 230 19.91 9.70 3.68
N ASP A 231 20.21 8.40 3.75
CA ASP A 231 20.61 7.57 2.61
C ASP A 231 20.23 6.10 2.79
N GLY A 232 20.68 5.22 1.89
CA GLY A 232 20.40 3.78 1.95
C GLY A 232 21.01 3.09 3.20
N THR A 233 22.12 3.59 3.73
CA THR A 233 22.72 3.07 4.97
C THR A 233 21.81 3.36 6.15
N GLY A 234 21.33 4.61 6.26
CA GLY A 234 20.39 4.97 7.31
C GLY A 234 19.09 4.19 7.20
N ILE A 235 18.56 3.96 5.98
CA ILE A 235 17.37 3.11 5.77
C ILE A 235 17.63 1.69 6.29
N ASN A 236 18.76 1.08 5.96
CA ASN A 236 19.10 -0.26 6.46
C ASN A 236 19.11 -0.30 7.99
N ASN A 237 19.74 0.68 8.62
CA ASN A 237 19.86 0.74 10.07
C ASN A 237 18.50 0.92 10.76
N VAL A 238 17.67 1.84 10.29
CA VAL A 238 16.34 2.07 10.88
C VAL A 238 15.42 0.87 10.71
N PHE A 239 15.56 0.08 9.62
CA PHE A 239 14.80 -1.14 9.45
C PHE A 239 15.21 -2.21 10.47
N HIS A 240 16.51 -2.39 10.71
CA HIS A 240 17.00 -3.29 11.76
C HIS A 240 16.48 -2.87 13.14
N ASP A 241 16.53 -1.57 13.47
CA ASP A 241 15.98 -1.04 14.71
C ASP A 241 14.51 -1.36 14.91
N VAL A 242 13.69 -1.10 13.89
CA VAL A 242 12.24 -1.32 13.97
C VAL A 242 11.91 -2.80 14.11
N LEU A 243 12.61 -3.68 13.38
CA LEU A 243 12.43 -5.13 13.50
C LEU A 243 12.87 -5.64 14.89
N THR A 244 13.96 -5.09 15.45
CA THR A 244 14.42 -5.41 16.81
C THR A 244 13.40 -4.92 17.86
N LYS A 245 12.91 -3.68 17.77
CA LYS A 245 11.86 -3.15 18.64
C LYS A 245 10.55 -3.94 18.54
N ALA A 246 10.24 -4.46 17.37
CA ALA A 246 9.10 -5.35 17.15
C ALA A 246 9.34 -6.77 17.67
N GLU A 247 10.50 -7.04 18.29
CA GLU A 247 10.89 -8.36 18.86
C GLU A 247 10.88 -9.47 17.80
N ILE A 248 11.22 -9.14 16.54
CA ILE A 248 11.37 -10.14 15.49
C ILE A 248 12.75 -10.78 15.62
N PRO A 249 12.84 -12.07 15.93
CA PRO A 249 14.11 -12.72 16.20
C PRO A 249 14.95 -12.83 14.92
N ASN A 250 16.25 -12.46 15.02
CA ASN A 250 17.24 -12.61 13.95
C ASN A 250 16.72 -12.18 12.56
N PRO A 251 16.33 -10.91 12.38
CA PRO A 251 15.73 -10.48 11.14
C PRO A 251 16.72 -10.64 9.98
N ALA A 252 16.41 -11.55 9.06
CA ALA A 252 17.20 -11.76 7.85
C ALA A 252 16.82 -10.72 6.80
N ILE A 253 17.51 -9.59 6.81
CA ILE A 253 17.27 -8.46 5.92
C ILE A 253 18.57 -7.75 5.52
N THR A 254 18.64 -7.30 4.27
CA THR A 254 19.63 -6.34 3.76
C THR A 254 18.90 -5.34 2.89
N VAL A 255 19.07 -4.05 3.15
CA VAL A 255 18.33 -2.98 2.47
C VAL A 255 19.30 -2.00 1.81
N LYS A 256 19.00 -1.64 0.56
CA LYS A 256 19.72 -0.61 -0.23
C LYS A 256 18.86 0.60 -0.52
N ASP A 257 17.55 0.42 -0.56
CA ASP A 257 16.56 1.49 -0.75
C ASP A 257 15.24 1.12 -0.05
N GLY A 258 14.43 2.13 0.26
CA GLY A 258 13.13 1.96 0.91
C GLY A 258 12.00 1.53 -0.03
N SER A 259 12.21 1.57 -1.35
CA SER A 259 11.16 1.26 -2.32
C SER A 259 11.08 -0.22 -2.72
N GLY A 260 12.18 -0.96 -2.53
CA GLY A 260 12.34 -2.32 -3.02
C GLY A 260 12.77 -2.41 -4.49
N LEU A 261 13.19 -1.29 -5.10
CA LEU A 261 13.59 -1.25 -6.51
C LEU A 261 14.96 -1.89 -6.74
N SER A 262 15.87 -1.80 -5.79
CA SER A 262 17.19 -2.42 -5.88
C SER A 262 17.09 -3.95 -5.84
N GLY A 263 17.67 -4.61 -6.85
CA GLY A 263 17.82 -6.08 -6.84
C GLY A 263 18.73 -6.61 -5.72
N GLN A 264 19.45 -5.73 -5.03
CA GLN A 264 20.31 -6.06 -3.88
C GLN A 264 19.54 -6.09 -2.56
N ASN A 265 18.31 -5.58 -2.50
CA ASN A 265 17.45 -5.77 -1.34
C ASN A 265 17.18 -7.26 -1.13
N LYS A 266 17.33 -7.73 0.10
CA LYS A 266 17.11 -9.12 0.50
C LYS A 266 16.34 -9.16 1.81
N ILE A 267 15.35 -10.07 1.88
CA ILE A 267 14.60 -10.36 3.10
C ILE A 267 14.17 -11.82 3.11
N SER A 268 14.03 -12.41 4.29
CA SER A 268 13.38 -13.70 4.42
C SER A 268 11.85 -13.56 4.44
N ALA A 269 11.15 -14.55 3.89
CA ALA A 269 9.69 -14.56 3.94
C ALA A 269 9.18 -14.61 5.40
N LEU A 270 9.92 -15.28 6.29
CA LEU A 270 9.57 -15.36 7.71
C LEU A 270 9.66 -13.98 8.38
N THR A 271 10.77 -13.23 8.19
CA THR A 271 10.91 -11.88 8.73
C THR A 271 9.74 -10.97 8.30
N LEU A 272 9.37 -11.00 7.02
CA LEU A 272 8.26 -10.18 6.52
C LEU A 272 6.90 -10.64 7.06
N ALA A 273 6.66 -11.96 7.21
CA ALA A 273 5.43 -12.49 7.77
C ALA A 273 5.27 -12.17 9.27
N GLN A 274 6.36 -12.23 10.02
CA GLN A 274 6.39 -11.81 11.43
C GLN A 274 6.13 -10.30 11.56
N ALA A 275 6.72 -9.47 10.70
CA ALA A 275 6.45 -8.04 10.65
C ALA A 275 4.96 -7.75 10.36
N LEU A 276 4.35 -8.44 9.37
CA LEU A 276 2.92 -8.35 9.09
C LEU A 276 2.06 -8.72 10.32
N THR A 277 2.45 -9.78 11.05
CA THR A 277 1.72 -10.20 12.27
C THR A 277 1.81 -9.13 13.36
N LYS A 278 2.95 -8.48 13.53
CA LYS A 278 3.11 -7.35 14.48
C LYS A 278 2.31 -6.13 14.03
N ILE A 279 2.37 -5.77 12.74
CA ILE A 279 1.57 -4.67 12.16
C ILE A 279 0.08 -4.90 12.42
N TYR A 280 -0.41 -6.11 12.29
CA TYR A 280 -1.82 -6.42 12.50
C TYR A 280 -2.27 -6.23 13.96
N LYS A 281 -1.41 -6.62 14.90
CA LYS A 281 -1.71 -6.61 16.34
C LYS A 281 -1.55 -5.24 17.00
N ASP A 282 -0.80 -4.32 16.40
CA ASP A 282 -0.53 -3.00 16.98
C ASP A 282 -1.37 -1.91 16.28
N PRO A 283 -2.32 -1.27 16.98
CA PRO A 283 -3.18 -0.22 16.44
C PRO A 283 -2.42 0.95 15.79
N LYS A 284 -1.17 1.21 16.21
CA LYS A 284 -0.30 2.23 15.61
C LYS A 284 -0.14 2.03 14.11
N TYR A 285 -0.11 0.78 13.64
CA TYR A 285 0.09 0.44 12.24
C TYR A 285 -1.21 0.25 11.44
N LYS A 286 -2.37 0.53 12.02
CA LYS A 286 -3.68 0.37 11.34
C LYS A 286 -3.71 1.00 9.95
N THR A 287 -3.10 2.17 9.80
CA THR A 287 -2.97 2.89 8.52
C THR A 287 -2.30 2.04 7.42
N LEU A 288 -1.33 1.18 7.78
CA LEU A 288 -0.65 0.31 6.81
C LEU A 288 -1.59 -0.76 6.26
N ILE A 289 -2.41 -1.36 7.13
CA ILE A 289 -3.40 -2.36 6.73
C ILE A 289 -4.44 -1.72 5.80
N GLU A 290 -4.95 -0.55 6.17
CA GLU A 290 -5.94 0.20 5.39
C GLU A 290 -5.40 0.64 4.02
N GLY A 291 -4.09 0.90 3.92
CA GLY A 291 -3.43 1.32 2.68
C GLY A 291 -3.11 0.16 1.72
N LEU A 292 -3.21 -1.10 2.14
CA LEU A 292 -2.95 -2.22 1.24
C LEU A 292 -4.03 -2.36 0.17
N PRO A 293 -3.66 -2.66 -1.09
CA PRO A 293 -4.60 -3.07 -2.13
C PRO A 293 -5.46 -4.27 -1.73
N VAL A 294 -6.70 -4.30 -2.22
CA VAL A 294 -7.65 -5.39 -1.99
C VAL A 294 -7.91 -6.14 -3.30
N GLY A 295 -7.82 -7.45 -3.25
CA GLY A 295 -8.01 -8.34 -4.39
C GLY A 295 -9.35 -8.12 -5.09
N GLY A 296 -9.33 -7.87 -6.40
CA GLY A 296 -10.50 -7.60 -7.22
C GLY A 296 -11.19 -6.24 -6.96
N VAL A 297 -10.67 -5.40 -6.03
CA VAL A 297 -11.37 -4.18 -5.58
C VAL A 297 -10.53 -2.93 -5.80
N SER A 298 -9.27 -2.89 -5.32
CA SER A 298 -8.54 -1.62 -5.28
C SER A 298 -7.05 -1.73 -5.64
N GLY A 299 -6.46 -0.57 -5.97
CA GLY A 299 -5.04 -0.38 -6.16
C GLY A 299 -4.43 -1.38 -7.17
N THR A 300 -3.22 -1.84 -6.87
CA THR A 300 -2.48 -2.79 -7.74
C THR A 300 -3.09 -4.20 -7.79
N LEU A 301 -4.11 -4.50 -6.98
CA LEU A 301 -4.85 -5.76 -7.00
C LEU A 301 -6.24 -5.66 -7.64
N LYS A 302 -6.65 -4.48 -8.15
CA LYS A 302 -8.00 -4.25 -8.70
C LYS A 302 -8.41 -5.28 -9.77
N SER A 303 -7.49 -5.74 -10.60
CA SER A 303 -7.75 -6.73 -11.67
C SER A 303 -7.32 -8.17 -11.30
N ARG A 304 -6.81 -8.40 -10.08
CA ARG A 304 -6.37 -9.71 -9.60
C ARG A 304 -7.54 -10.46 -8.98
N PHE A 305 -7.44 -11.79 -8.92
CA PHE A 305 -8.45 -12.70 -8.36
C PHE A 305 -9.73 -12.85 -9.18
N LEU A 306 -10.21 -11.88 -9.90
CA LEU A 306 -11.51 -11.87 -10.59
C LEU A 306 -11.81 -13.15 -11.36
N ASN A 307 -10.83 -13.64 -12.14
CA ASN A 307 -10.97 -14.86 -12.97
C ASN A 307 -10.13 -16.03 -12.47
N THR A 308 -9.12 -15.76 -11.64
CA THR A 308 -8.15 -16.79 -11.17
C THR A 308 -8.57 -17.45 -9.88
N ALA A 309 -9.24 -16.71 -8.99
CA ALA A 309 -9.71 -17.16 -7.68
C ALA A 309 -10.82 -16.21 -7.17
N PRO A 310 -12.04 -16.22 -7.77
CA PRO A 310 -13.13 -15.29 -7.42
C PRO A 310 -13.48 -15.28 -5.93
N GLN A 311 -13.33 -16.40 -5.24
CA GLN A 311 -13.55 -16.53 -3.80
C GLN A 311 -12.59 -15.70 -2.95
N GLY A 312 -11.45 -15.26 -3.50
CA GLY A 312 -10.49 -14.38 -2.82
C GLY A 312 -10.78 -12.88 -3.00
N VAL A 313 -11.77 -12.53 -3.83
CA VAL A 313 -12.16 -11.13 -4.07
C VAL A 313 -12.68 -10.51 -2.77
N GLY A 314 -12.12 -9.34 -2.41
CA GLY A 314 -12.45 -8.66 -1.17
C GLY A 314 -11.75 -9.20 0.09
N LEU A 315 -11.27 -10.45 0.08
CA LEU A 315 -10.71 -11.15 1.23
C LEU A 315 -9.17 -11.10 1.31
N VAL A 316 -8.50 -10.87 0.17
CA VAL A 316 -7.04 -10.72 0.12
C VAL A 316 -6.70 -9.24 0.14
N ARG A 317 -5.96 -8.82 1.17
CA ARG A 317 -5.46 -7.44 1.33
C ARG A 317 -3.94 -7.49 1.35
N ALA A 318 -3.27 -7.08 0.25
CA ALA A 318 -1.86 -7.37 0.11
C ALA A 318 -1.10 -6.38 -0.78
N LYS A 319 0.21 -6.29 -0.53
CA LYS A 319 1.16 -5.55 -1.33
C LYS A 319 1.76 -6.44 -2.41
N THR A 320 1.71 -6.00 -3.64
CA THR A 320 2.39 -6.63 -4.77
C THR A 320 3.88 -6.30 -4.78
N GLY A 321 4.71 -7.22 -5.24
CA GLY A 321 6.12 -7.00 -5.54
C GLY A 321 6.45 -7.50 -6.96
N THR A 322 6.99 -6.64 -7.81
CA THR A 322 7.35 -7.02 -9.18
C THR A 322 8.67 -6.36 -9.57
N LEU A 323 9.60 -7.15 -10.06
CA LEU A 323 10.80 -6.78 -10.80
C LEU A 323 10.98 -7.81 -11.92
N ASN A 324 12.00 -7.65 -12.76
CA ASN A 324 12.34 -8.64 -13.78
C ASN A 324 12.57 -10.02 -13.14
N GLY A 325 11.70 -10.98 -13.45
CA GLY A 325 11.76 -12.33 -12.88
C GLY A 325 11.39 -12.44 -11.39
N VAL A 326 10.69 -11.42 -10.85
CA VAL A 326 10.20 -11.41 -9.46
C VAL A 326 8.70 -11.16 -9.45
N VAL A 327 7.96 -12.08 -8.85
CA VAL A 327 6.50 -11.99 -8.66
C VAL A 327 6.18 -12.33 -7.21
N ASN A 328 5.89 -11.32 -6.41
CA ASN A 328 5.66 -11.45 -4.98
C ASN A 328 4.28 -10.94 -4.58
N LEU A 329 3.77 -11.48 -3.48
CA LEU A 329 2.59 -10.97 -2.80
C LEU A 329 2.74 -11.21 -1.29
N ALA A 330 2.46 -10.17 -0.48
CA ALA A 330 2.56 -10.25 0.97
C ALA A 330 1.45 -9.40 1.62
N GLY A 331 0.79 -9.94 2.63
CA GLY A 331 -0.32 -9.26 3.29
C GLY A 331 -1.18 -10.21 4.11
N TYR A 332 -2.49 -10.02 4.04
CA TYR A 332 -3.47 -10.70 4.85
C TYR A 332 -4.54 -11.39 4.00
N ILE A 333 -5.08 -12.48 4.53
CA ILE A 333 -6.18 -13.21 3.91
C ILE A 333 -7.15 -13.70 4.98
N ASP A 334 -8.43 -13.45 4.74
CA ASP A 334 -9.52 -13.91 5.60
C ASP A 334 -10.05 -15.27 5.09
N SER A 335 -10.11 -16.25 5.99
CA SER A 335 -10.68 -17.58 5.73
C SER A 335 -12.04 -17.78 6.41
N GLY A 336 -12.67 -16.72 6.91
CA GLY A 336 -13.93 -16.77 7.65
C GLY A 336 -13.78 -17.18 9.12
N VAL A 337 -12.90 -18.11 9.43
CA VAL A 337 -12.61 -18.59 10.80
C VAL A 337 -11.27 -18.05 11.31
N HIS A 338 -10.29 -17.99 10.42
CA HIS A 338 -8.94 -17.55 10.70
C HIS A 338 -8.56 -16.40 9.78
N GLU A 339 -7.74 -15.51 10.27
CA GLU A 339 -7.07 -14.51 9.49
C GLU A 339 -5.56 -14.80 9.48
N TYR A 340 -4.99 -14.85 8.29
CA TYR A 340 -3.59 -15.21 8.12
C TYR A 340 -2.77 -14.03 7.59
N ALA A 341 -1.57 -13.85 8.17
CA ALA A 341 -0.50 -13.12 7.52
C ALA A 341 0.23 -14.07 6.56
N PHE A 342 0.39 -13.67 5.29
CA PHE A 342 1.05 -14.48 4.30
C PHE A 342 2.15 -13.71 3.56
N VAL A 343 3.18 -14.44 3.14
CA VAL A 343 4.24 -13.96 2.26
C VAL A 343 4.55 -15.02 1.22
N ILE A 344 4.51 -14.64 -0.05
CA ILE A 344 4.93 -15.48 -1.19
C ILE A 344 5.94 -14.66 -1.99
N ILE A 345 7.20 -15.14 -2.04
CA ILE A 345 8.29 -14.54 -2.81
C ILE A 345 8.75 -15.54 -3.88
N ALA A 346 8.42 -15.24 -5.14
CA ALA A 346 8.85 -16.01 -6.31
C ALA A 346 9.83 -15.15 -7.11
N ASP A 347 11.12 -15.21 -6.76
CA ASP A 347 12.15 -14.32 -7.29
C ASP A 347 13.10 -14.97 -8.31
N HIS A 348 12.74 -16.15 -8.79
CA HIS A 348 13.43 -16.89 -9.85
C HIS A 348 12.51 -17.21 -11.04
N VAL A 349 11.40 -16.50 -11.19
CA VAL A 349 10.48 -16.67 -12.31
C VAL A 349 11.18 -16.27 -13.61
N ARG A 350 10.92 -17.00 -14.69
CA ARG A 350 11.46 -16.63 -16.00
C ARG A 350 10.97 -15.24 -16.38
N HIS A 351 11.88 -14.34 -16.76
CA HIS A 351 11.55 -12.99 -17.15
C HIS A 351 10.88 -12.94 -18.54
N THR A 352 9.63 -13.37 -18.58
CA THR A 352 8.72 -13.21 -19.72
C THR A 352 7.34 -12.84 -19.22
N HIS A 353 6.61 -12.05 -20.00
CA HIS A 353 5.25 -11.64 -19.66
C HIS A 353 4.34 -12.84 -19.31
N TYR A 354 4.44 -13.93 -20.09
CA TYR A 354 3.68 -15.16 -19.88
C TYR A 354 4.02 -15.86 -18.56
N ALA A 355 5.31 -16.03 -18.26
CA ALA A 355 5.74 -16.70 -17.04
C ALA A 355 5.36 -15.92 -15.80
N GLU A 356 5.55 -14.60 -15.82
CA GLU A 356 5.15 -13.72 -14.72
C GLU A 356 3.63 -13.67 -14.53
N ALA A 357 2.84 -13.64 -15.62
CA ALA A 357 1.39 -13.70 -15.54
C ALA A 357 0.90 -15.03 -14.95
N ASN A 358 1.53 -16.16 -15.36
CA ASN A 358 1.22 -17.49 -14.83
C ASN A 358 1.59 -17.60 -13.34
N ALA A 359 2.73 -17.02 -12.92
CA ALA A 359 3.09 -16.95 -11.51
C ALA A 359 2.07 -16.17 -10.68
N ARG A 360 1.60 -15.01 -11.18
CA ARG A 360 0.53 -14.22 -10.52
C ARG A 360 -0.75 -15.04 -10.38
N ALA A 361 -1.20 -15.66 -11.45
CA ALA A 361 -2.40 -16.51 -11.43
C ALA A 361 -2.26 -17.70 -10.48
N THR A 362 -1.07 -18.30 -10.38
CA THR A 362 -0.78 -19.40 -9.46
C THR A 362 -0.85 -18.92 -8.01
N ILE A 363 -0.29 -17.76 -7.68
CA ILE A 363 -0.41 -17.15 -6.35
C ILE A 363 -1.89 -16.90 -5.99
N ASP A 364 -2.68 -16.35 -6.93
CA ASP A 364 -4.12 -16.11 -6.69
C ASP A 364 -4.86 -17.43 -6.38
N ARG A 365 -4.60 -18.49 -7.15
CA ARG A 365 -5.23 -19.79 -6.92
C ARG A 365 -4.84 -20.42 -5.59
N ILE A 366 -3.57 -20.28 -5.16
CA ILE A 366 -3.10 -20.76 -3.85
C ILE A 366 -3.87 -20.07 -2.74
N LEU A 367 -3.92 -18.75 -2.76
CA LEU A 367 -4.64 -17.98 -1.75
C LEU A 367 -6.15 -18.23 -1.82
N GLY A 368 -6.70 -18.38 -3.01
CA GLY A 368 -8.09 -18.76 -3.18
C GLY A 368 -8.48 -20.09 -2.51
N LYS A 369 -7.53 -20.99 -2.22
CA LYS A 369 -7.83 -22.25 -1.51
C LYS A 369 -8.11 -22.07 -0.02
N ILE A 370 -7.70 -20.95 0.57
CA ILE A 370 -7.93 -20.62 1.99
C ILE A 370 -8.91 -19.47 2.18
N ALA A 371 -9.19 -18.67 1.15
CA ALA A 371 -10.16 -17.59 1.21
C ALA A 371 -11.57 -18.13 1.34
N GLN A 372 -12.33 -17.69 2.36
CA GLN A 372 -13.74 -18.03 2.51
C GLN A 372 -14.52 -16.81 2.97
N PRO A 373 -15.52 -16.35 2.19
CA PRO A 373 -16.42 -15.31 2.62
C PRO A 373 -17.18 -15.76 3.88
N LEU A 374 -17.34 -14.86 4.86
CA LEU A 374 -18.32 -15.05 5.93
C LEU A 374 -19.70 -15.19 5.29
N ILE A 375 -20.33 -16.35 5.46
CA ILE A 375 -21.74 -16.51 5.15
C ILE A 375 -22.48 -15.77 6.25
N ILE A 376 -22.87 -14.52 5.99
CA ILE A 376 -23.86 -13.85 6.82
C ILE A 376 -25.14 -14.64 6.57
N ALA A 377 -25.54 -15.49 7.53
CA ALA A 377 -26.84 -16.10 7.52
C ALA A 377 -27.85 -14.95 7.36
N GLN A 378 -28.55 -14.92 6.23
CA GLN A 378 -29.68 -14.00 6.09
C GLN A 378 -30.60 -14.36 7.24
N SER A 379 -30.82 -13.41 8.16
CA SER A 379 -31.84 -13.54 9.18
C SER A 379 -33.13 -13.93 8.45
N GLU A 380 -33.71 -15.07 8.84
CA GLU A 380 -35.03 -15.48 8.31
C GLU A 380 -35.96 -14.27 8.41
N PRO A 381 -36.74 -13.97 7.35
CA PRO A 381 -37.72 -12.89 7.44
C PRO A 381 -38.60 -13.16 8.64
N VAL A 382 -38.69 -12.19 9.54
CA VAL A 382 -39.60 -12.20 10.67
C VAL A 382 -41.00 -12.46 10.10
N PRO A 383 -41.73 -13.50 10.53
CA PRO A 383 -43.07 -13.74 10.05
C PRO A 383 -43.92 -12.50 10.31
N GLU A 384 -44.53 -11.95 9.26
CA GLU A 384 -45.50 -10.87 9.39
C GLU A 384 -46.62 -11.37 10.33
N GLU A 385 -46.78 -10.71 11.48
CA GLU A 385 -47.85 -10.92 12.39
C GLU A 385 -49.19 -10.68 11.65
N SER A 386 -49.92 -11.75 11.43
CA SER A 386 -51.27 -11.72 10.83
C SER A 386 -52.16 -10.81 11.66
N THR A 387 -52.43 -9.63 11.19
CA THR A 387 -53.49 -8.77 11.78
C THR A 387 -54.85 -9.40 11.48
N ALA A 388 -55.37 -10.10 12.50
CA ALA A 388 -56.75 -10.56 12.48
C ALA A 388 -57.72 -9.34 12.40
N PRO A 389 -58.78 -9.42 11.63
CA PRO A 389 -59.74 -8.32 11.51
C PRO A 389 -60.55 -8.14 12.82
N VAL A 390 -60.52 -6.92 13.34
CA VAL A 390 -61.36 -6.51 14.48
C VAL A 390 -62.80 -6.44 13.98
N THR A 391 -63.61 -7.40 14.41
CA THR A 391 -65.07 -7.34 14.25
C THR A 391 -65.63 -6.27 15.14
N SER A 392 -66.18 -5.20 14.56
CA SER A 392 -66.98 -4.21 15.25
C SER A 392 -68.33 -4.82 15.62
N VAL A 393 -68.63 -4.94 16.94
CA VAL A 393 -69.98 -5.19 17.45
C VAL A 393 -70.57 -3.83 17.77
N THR A 394 -71.60 -3.47 17.00
CA THR A 394 -72.55 -2.39 17.34
C THR A 394 -73.65 -2.91 18.25
N SER A 395 -73.90 -2.27 19.35
CA SER A 395 -75.17 -2.15 20.03
C SER A 395 -75.20 -0.90 20.90
#